data_3f64a156708209371ac80a6a2c26765c
#
_entry.id   3f64a156708209371ac80a6a2c26765c
#
_cell.length_a   1.000
_cell.length_b   1.000
_cell.length_c   1.000
_cell.angle_alpha   90.00
_cell.angle_beta   90.00
_cell.angle_gamma   90.00
#
_symmetry.space_group_name_H-M   'P 1'
#
loop_
_entity.id
_entity.type
_entity.pdbx_description
1 polymer ?
#
loop_
_entity_poly.entity_id
_entity_poly.type
_entity_poly.pdbx_seq_one_letter_code
_entity_poly.pdbx_strand_id
1 'polypeptide(L)'
;KFSAVSLGKEISSGDNEWAKTERKTGYQYQLEAVFKARRIGWEKGLIGGHIVRNNDIYECGQNAIVGHMGSAFCRIEHNHVHHIALKREFFGWEVAGIKFHAALDTVIANNNIHDCSLGMWMDWQTQGTRITRNVFHDNVRDLMIEVSHGPYLVDNNVFASPVMFQNWSQGGAFVNNLICGGIEPHTIPDRSTPYHYPHTTEVAGCAVVSGGDERWLNNMFAPQPVKPTVGEYGLSAYSDCPMSMHEYLERQRAM
;
A
#
# COMPACT_ATOMS: atom_id res chain seq x y z
N LYS A 1 10.10 -3.25 20.94
CA LYS A 1 10.74 -2.28 20.03
C LYS A 1 9.70 -1.84 19.02
N PHE A 2 9.81 -0.62 18.46
CA PHE A 2 8.86 -0.08 17.50
C PHE A 2 9.02 -0.72 16.13
N SER A 3 10.02 -0.32 15.38
CA SER A 3 10.32 -0.84 14.05
C SER A 3 11.76 -1.33 13.98
N ALA A 4 12.03 -2.30 13.12
CA ALA A 4 13.37 -2.87 12.96
C ALA A 4 14.21 -2.06 11.96
N VAL A 5 13.64 -1.78 10.79
CA VAL A 5 14.33 -1.07 9.71
C VAL A 5 13.53 0.17 9.32
N SER A 6 14.18 1.32 9.23
CA SER A 6 13.59 2.58 8.76
C SER A 6 14.35 3.11 7.56
N LEU A 7 13.64 3.30 6.43
CA LEU A 7 14.19 3.71 5.14
C LEU A 7 13.98 5.20 4.92
N GLY A 8 14.75 6.01 5.65
CA GLY A 8 14.74 7.45 5.51
C GLY A 8 13.38 8.12 5.81
N LYS A 9 13.43 9.21 6.47
CA LYS A 9 12.30 10.09 6.74
C LYS A 9 12.69 11.51 6.34
N GLU A 10 11.77 12.21 5.71
CA GLU A 10 11.94 13.65 5.54
C GLU A 10 11.79 14.31 6.91
N ILE A 11 12.89 14.83 7.45
CA ILE A 11 12.97 15.34 8.83
C ILE A 11 12.34 16.73 8.99
N SER A 12 12.14 17.45 7.89
CA SER A 12 11.58 18.80 7.92
C SER A 12 10.05 18.82 7.88
N SER A 13 9.41 17.66 7.68
CA SER A 13 7.94 17.57 7.62
C SER A 13 7.27 17.87 8.97
N GLY A 14 8.00 17.67 10.07
CA GLY A 14 7.43 17.79 11.43
C GLY A 14 6.36 16.74 11.73
N ASP A 15 5.77 16.85 12.90
CA ASP A 15 4.58 16.07 13.23
C ASP A 15 3.35 16.72 12.62
N ASN A 16 2.57 15.94 11.89
CA ASN A 16 1.29 16.39 11.39
C ASN A 16 0.19 16.10 12.42
N GLU A 17 -0.02 17.01 13.35
CA GLU A 17 -1.07 16.87 14.36
C GLU A 17 -2.48 16.84 13.78
N TRP A 18 -2.68 17.41 12.58
CA TRP A 18 -3.97 17.49 11.91
C TRP A 18 -4.38 16.15 11.28
N ALA A 19 -3.43 15.33 10.86
CA ALA A 19 -3.74 13.98 10.34
C ALA A 19 -4.37 13.10 11.43
N LYS A 20 -4.00 13.30 12.68
CA LYS A 20 -4.58 12.56 13.82
C LYS A 20 -6.06 12.92 14.08
N THR A 21 -6.53 14.02 13.56
CA THR A 21 -7.90 14.50 13.72
C THR A 21 -8.77 14.29 12.48
N GLU A 22 -8.24 13.63 11.46
CA GLU A 22 -8.91 13.36 10.17
C GLU A 22 -9.48 14.61 9.48
N ARG A 23 -8.88 15.76 9.73
CA ARG A 23 -9.30 17.02 9.09
C ARG A 23 -8.65 17.16 7.72
N LYS A 24 -9.38 17.74 6.78
CA LYS A 24 -8.87 18.06 5.41
C LYS A 24 -7.56 18.85 5.45
N THR A 25 -7.43 19.77 6.38
CA THR A 25 -6.19 20.52 6.61
C THR A 25 -4.98 19.64 6.93
N GLY A 26 -5.19 18.49 7.56
CA GLY A 26 -4.12 17.52 7.80
C GLY A 26 -3.57 16.91 6.52
N TYR A 27 -4.45 16.59 5.58
CA TYR A 27 -4.03 16.09 4.25
C TYR A 27 -3.37 17.16 3.40
N GLN A 28 -3.81 18.41 3.47
CA GLN A 28 -3.10 19.52 2.83
C GLN A 28 -1.69 19.65 3.36
N TYR A 29 -1.50 19.56 4.67
CA TYR A 29 -0.17 19.59 5.28
C TYR A 29 0.74 18.46 4.79
N GLN A 30 0.19 17.27 4.59
CA GLN A 30 0.93 16.16 3.99
C GLN A 30 1.35 16.45 2.55
N LEU A 31 0.49 17.08 1.75
CA LEU A 31 0.84 17.54 0.39
C LEU A 31 1.98 18.55 0.42
N GLU A 32 1.91 19.51 1.32
CA GLU A 32 2.98 20.49 1.51
C GLU A 32 4.32 19.83 1.86
N ALA A 33 4.30 18.75 2.65
CA ALA A 33 5.49 17.98 2.98
C ALA A 33 6.14 17.34 1.74
N VAL A 34 5.36 16.88 0.77
CA VAL A 34 5.87 16.35 -0.51
C VAL A 34 6.60 17.43 -1.30
N PHE A 35 5.98 18.60 -1.47
CA PHE A 35 6.60 19.72 -2.19
C PHE A 35 7.85 20.25 -1.47
N LYS A 36 7.83 20.26 -0.14
CA LYS A 36 8.98 20.62 0.67
C LYS A 36 10.12 19.61 0.52
N ALA A 37 9.82 18.31 0.52
CA ALA A 37 10.80 17.27 0.28
C ALA A 37 11.47 17.44 -1.10
N ARG A 38 10.69 17.75 -2.14
CA ARG A 38 11.24 18.08 -3.47
C ARG A 38 12.21 19.24 -3.43
N ARG A 39 11.87 20.31 -2.72
CA ARG A 39 12.75 21.49 -2.59
C ARG A 39 14.07 21.20 -1.91
N ILE A 40 14.14 20.24 -1.03
CA ILE A 40 15.35 19.88 -0.28
C ILE A 40 16.11 18.70 -0.89
N GLY A 41 15.71 18.23 -2.07
CA GLY A 41 16.45 17.24 -2.86
C GLY A 41 15.87 15.82 -2.83
N TRP A 42 14.56 15.66 -2.64
CA TRP A 42 13.93 14.36 -2.85
C TRP A 42 13.88 14.03 -4.35
N GLU A 43 14.94 13.40 -4.80
CA GLU A 43 15.16 13.06 -6.21
C GLU A 43 15.75 11.66 -6.35
N LYS A 44 15.48 11.04 -7.51
CA LYS A 44 16.06 9.76 -7.86
C LYS A 44 17.58 9.84 -7.87
N GLY A 45 18.23 8.94 -7.17
CA GLY A 45 19.69 8.91 -7.02
C GLY A 45 20.24 9.71 -5.84
N LEU A 46 19.43 10.57 -5.21
CA LEU A 46 19.82 11.29 -3.99
C LEU A 46 19.16 10.70 -2.74
N ILE A 47 17.86 10.35 -2.82
CA ILE A 47 17.10 9.79 -1.69
C ILE A 47 16.39 8.53 -2.17
N GLY A 48 16.37 7.50 -1.32
CA GLY A 48 15.84 6.19 -1.65
C GLY A 48 16.90 5.24 -2.18
N GLY A 49 16.49 4.24 -2.96
CA GLY A 49 17.40 3.24 -3.53
C GLY A 49 17.97 2.26 -2.51
N HIS A 50 17.35 2.15 -1.34
CA HIS A 50 17.80 1.22 -0.29
C HIS A 50 17.54 -0.23 -0.68
N ILE A 51 18.42 -1.13 -0.23
CA ILE A 51 18.28 -2.57 -0.40
C ILE A 51 18.18 -3.20 0.99
N VAL A 52 17.06 -3.88 1.26
CA VAL A 52 16.84 -4.69 2.46
C VAL A 52 16.62 -6.13 2.00
N ARG A 53 17.55 -7.02 2.32
CA ARG A 53 17.48 -8.41 1.84
C ARG A 53 18.06 -9.43 2.81
N ASN A 54 17.54 -10.66 2.73
CA ASN A 54 18.05 -11.81 3.46
C ASN A 54 18.03 -11.60 4.99
N ASN A 55 17.01 -10.95 5.50
CA ASN A 55 16.84 -10.73 6.93
C ASN A 55 15.73 -11.61 7.48
N ASP A 56 15.84 -11.96 8.75
CA ASP A 56 14.78 -12.49 9.58
C ASP A 56 14.37 -11.43 10.59
N ILE A 57 13.13 -10.87 10.44
CA ILE A 57 12.66 -9.70 11.18
C ILE A 57 11.36 -10.06 11.87
N TYR A 58 11.37 -10.05 13.20
CA TYR A 58 10.23 -10.48 13.98
C TYR A 58 10.08 -9.75 15.31
N GLU A 59 8.93 -9.97 15.95
CA GLU A 59 8.58 -9.41 17.25
C GLU A 59 8.70 -7.88 17.34
N CYS A 60 8.37 -7.18 16.27
CA CYS A 60 8.29 -5.72 16.26
C CYS A 60 6.89 -5.26 16.66
N GLY A 61 6.81 -4.30 17.56
CA GLY A 61 5.54 -3.79 18.05
C GLY A 61 4.77 -2.94 17.05
N GLN A 62 5.44 -2.41 16.02
CA GLN A 62 4.83 -1.57 15.00
C GLN A 62 5.12 -2.08 13.58
N ASN A 63 6.35 -1.99 13.08
CA ASN A 63 6.69 -2.45 11.73
C ASN A 63 7.98 -3.27 11.71
N ALA A 64 8.11 -4.19 10.77
CA ALA A 64 9.41 -4.76 10.46
C ALA A 64 10.23 -3.77 9.62
N ILE A 65 9.68 -3.31 8.49
CA ILE A 65 10.33 -2.37 7.58
C ILE A 65 9.38 -1.20 7.34
N VAL A 66 9.82 0.01 7.64
CA VAL A 66 9.02 1.23 7.44
C VAL A 66 9.79 2.25 6.63
N GLY A 67 9.09 2.97 5.76
CA GLY A 67 9.66 4.06 4.98
C GLY A 67 8.64 5.17 4.72
N HIS A 68 9.15 6.40 4.67
CA HIS A 68 8.39 7.55 4.21
C HIS A 68 8.95 7.97 2.83
N MET A 69 9.44 9.16 2.61
CA MET A 69 9.99 9.55 1.30
C MET A 69 11.20 8.71 0.85
N GLY A 70 11.92 8.10 1.78
CA GLY A 70 13.05 7.22 1.50
C GLY A 70 12.69 5.83 0.98
N SER A 71 11.42 5.46 0.93
CA SER A 71 10.96 4.18 0.36
C SER A 71 10.90 4.16 -1.18
N ALA A 72 11.18 5.28 -1.84
CA ALA A 72 11.24 5.35 -3.29
C ALA A 72 12.48 4.61 -3.85
N PHE A 73 12.31 3.92 -4.99
CA PHE A 73 13.38 3.23 -5.74
C PHE A 73 14.08 2.11 -4.99
N CYS A 74 13.44 1.54 -3.97
CA CYS A 74 14.01 0.54 -3.07
C CYS A 74 13.84 -0.89 -3.61
N ARG A 75 14.62 -1.81 -3.03
CA ARG A 75 14.49 -3.26 -3.24
C ARG A 75 14.38 -3.96 -1.89
N ILE A 76 13.26 -4.63 -1.67
CA ILE A 76 12.96 -5.36 -0.43
C ILE A 76 12.80 -6.83 -0.82
N GLU A 77 13.82 -7.63 -0.57
CA GLU A 77 13.92 -8.95 -1.21
C GLU A 77 14.37 -10.05 -0.25
N HIS A 78 13.77 -11.23 -0.39
CA HIS A 78 14.20 -12.43 0.34
C HIS A 78 14.23 -12.23 1.87
N ASN A 79 13.31 -11.44 2.41
CA ASN A 79 13.19 -11.30 3.84
C ASN A 79 12.11 -12.25 4.38
N HIS A 80 12.32 -12.72 5.59
CA HIS A 80 11.33 -13.39 6.42
C HIS A 80 10.83 -12.39 7.44
N VAL A 81 9.55 -12.01 7.34
CA VAL A 81 8.92 -10.99 8.19
C VAL A 81 7.74 -11.62 8.92
N HIS A 82 7.81 -11.66 10.25
CA HIS A 82 6.77 -12.36 11.00
C HIS A 82 6.57 -11.83 12.43
N HIS A 83 5.42 -12.14 13.00
CA HIS A 83 5.04 -11.76 14.37
C HIS A 83 5.11 -10.24 14.59
N ILE A 84 4.52 -9.47 13.65
CA ILE A 84 4.55 -8.00 13.68
C ILE A 84 3.22 -7.45 14.20
N ALA A 85 3.30 -6.58 15.22
CA ALA A 85 2.17 -5.88 15.83
C ALA A 85 1.08 -6.80 16.41
N LEU A 86 1.38 -8.04 16.73
CA LEU A 86 0.41 -9.01 17.24
C LEU A 86 -0.10 -8.65 18.65
N LYS A 87 0.76 -8.10 19.48
CA LYS A 87 0.41 -7.70 20.85
C LYS A 87 -0.47 -6.47 20.92
N ARG A 88 -0.62 -5.75 19.79
CA ARG A 88 -1.41 -4.51 19.69
C ARG A 88 -1.09 -3.49 20.80
N GLU A 89 0.17 -3.43 21.20
CA GLU A 89 0.66 -2.47 22.18
C GLU A 89 0.64 -1.03 21.67
N PHE A 90 0.68 -0.88 20.35
CA PHE A 90 0.55 0.40 19.67
C PHE A 90 -0.80 0.45 18.98
N PHE A 91 -1.57 1.46 19.32
CA PHE A 91 -2.86 1.72 18.71
C PHE A 91 -2.72 2.53 17.44
N GLY A 92 -3.58 2.23 16.47
CA GLY A 92 -3.89 3.08 15.33
C GLY A 92 -3.13 2.71 14.09
N TRP A 93 -2.82 3.70 13.40
CA TRP A 93 -2.32 3.77 12.04
C TRP A 93 -0.83 3.42 12.03
N GLU A 94 -0.30 3.08 10.90
CA GLU A 94 1.14 2.86 10.73
C GLU A 94 1.66 1.52 11.28
N VAL A 95 0.87 0.46 11.26
CA VAL A 95 1.27 -0.87 11.71
C VAL A 95 1.17 -1.91 10.61
N ALA A 96 2.32 -2.48 10.20
CA ALA A 96 2.37 -3.56 9.22
C ALA A 96 3.73 -4.29 9.23
N GLY A 97 3.82 -5.43 8.60
CA GLY A 97 5.11 -6.06 8.31
C GLY A 97 5.99 -5.12 7.49
N ILE A 98 5.50 -4.68 6.34
CA ILE A 98 6.15 -3.66 5.50
C ILE A 98 5.18 -2.49 5.34
N LYS A 99 5.60 -1.27 5.71
CA LYS A 99 4.79 -0.07 5.62
C LYS A 99 5.52 1.05 4.90
N PHE A 100 5.04 1.45 3.73
CA PHE A 100 5.67 2.51 2.94
C PHE A 100 4.69 3.60 2.55
N HIS A 101 5.12 4.86 2.68
CA HIS A 101 4.58 6.00 1.94
C HIS A 101 5.49 6.25 0.73
N ALA A 102 4.94 6.77 -0.34
CA ALA A 102 5.67 7.15 -1.54
C ALA A 102 6.58 6.02 -2.08
N ALA A 103 6.03 4.82 -2.15
CA ALA A 103 6.71 3.68 -2.78
C ALA A 103 6.72 3.87 -4.30
N LEU A 104 7.65 4.70 -4.78
CA LEU A 104 7.83 4.96 -6.20
C LEU A 104 8.87 4.00 -6.77
N ASP A 105 8.55 3.31 -7.86
CA ASP A 105 9.47 2.36 -8.53
C ASP A 105 10.15 1.37 -7.59
N THR A 106 9.49 0.98 -6.53
CA THR A 106 10.03 0.05 -5.53
C THR A 106 9.71 -1.39 -5.91
N VAL A 107 10.65 -2.28 -5.71
CA VAL A 107 10.48 -3.72 -5.92
C VAL A 107 10.43 -4.43 -4.58
N ILE A 108 9.34 -5.15 -4.33
CA ILE A 108 9.16 -5.97 -3.13
C ILE A 108 8.97 -7.41 -3.58
N ALA A 109 9.99 -8.25 -3.38
CA ALA A 109 10.06 -9.55 -4.05
C ALA A 109 10.57 -10.68 -3.17
N ASN A 110 10.01 -11.89 -3.36
CA ASN A 110 10.49 -13.11 -2.73
C ASN A 110 10.54 -13.05 -1.19
N ASN A 111 9.65 -12.28 -0.56
CA ASN A 111 9.56 -12.23 0.89
C ASN A 111 8.52 -13.25 1.38
N ASN A 112 8.76 -13.81 2.57
CA ASN A 112 7.77 -14.57 3.32
C ASN A 112 7.25 -13.67 4.46
N ILE A 113 5.95 -13.39 4.49
CA ILE A 113 5.33 -12.42 5.40
C ILE A 113 4.14 -13.07 6.07
N HIS A 114 4.23 -13.30 7.39
CA HIS A 114 3.19 -14.02 8.11
C HIS A 114 3.07 -13.61 9.58
N ASP A 115 1.97 -14.01 10.21
CA ASP A 115 1.67 -13.68 11.61
C ASP A 115 1.81 -12.16 11.88
N CYS A 116 1.27 -11.36 10.98
CA CYS A 116 1.24 -9.90 11.11
C CYS A 116 -0.19 -9.39 11.26
N SER A 117 -0.38 -8.27 11.95
CA SER A 117 -1.68 -7.58 11.98
C SER A 117 -2.09 -7.09 10.57
N LEU A 118 -1.12 -6.70 9.78
CA LEU A 118 -1.20 -6.42 8.36
C LEU A 118 0.14 -6.79 7.72
N GLY A 119 0.14 -7.63 6.70
CA GLY A 119 1.37 -8.07 6.06
C GLY A 119 2.11 -6.93 5.37
N MET A 120 1.42 -6.22 4.48
CA MET A 120 2.00 -5.12 3.72
C MET A 120 1.02 -3.97 3.57
N TRP A 121 1.48 -2.76 3.86
CA TRP A 121 0.73 -1.53 3.66
C TRP A 121 1.50 -0.56 2.76
N MET A 122 1.03 -0.42 1.54
CA MET A 122 1.49 0.59 0.59
C MET A 122 0.57 1.79 0.71
N ASP A 123 1.03 2.78 1.44
CA ASP A 123 0.29 4.01 1.66
C ASP A 123 0.50 5.00 0.49
N TRP A 124 -0.13 6.12 0.55
CA TRP A 124 -0.28 7.05 -0.58
C TRP A 124 0.99 7.30 -1.40
N GLN A 125 0.78 7.56 -2.69
CA GLN A 125 1.78 7.73 -3.73
C GLN A 125 2.51 6.43 -4.11
N THR A 126 1.88 5.27 -3.96
CA THR A 126 2.42 4.04 -4.55
C THR A 126 2.25 4.07 -6.06
N GLN A 127 3.37 4.12 -6.78
CA GLN A 127 3.40 4.24 -8.23
C GLN A 127 4.64 3.60 -8.82
N GLY A 128 4.52 2.89 -9.96
CA GLY A 128 5.63 2.16 -10.58
C GLY A 128 6.13 0.97 -9.74
N THR A 129 5.52 0.71 -8.60
CA THR A 129 5.95 -0.33 -7.66
C THR A 129 5.51 -1.71 -8.14
N ARG A 130 6.39 -2.69 -7.93
CA ARG A 130 6.11 -4.10 -8.20
C ARG A 130 6.20 -4.93 -6.92
N ILE A 131 5.13 -5.65 -6.63
CA ILE A 131 5.01 -6.63 -5.54
C ILE A 131 4.95 -8.01 -6.18
N THR A 132 6.02 -8.80 -6.08
CA THR A 132 6.14 -10.02 -6.87
C THR A 132 6.76 -11.19 -6.12
N ARG A 133 6.25 -12.40 -6.34
CA ARG A 133 6.78 -13.65 -5.78
C ARG A 133 6.90 -13.65 -4.25
N ASN A 134 6.01 -12.92 -3.56
CA ASN A 134 5.92 -12.98 -2.12
C ASN A 134 4.91 -14.04 -1.68
N VAL A 135 5.10 -14.56 -0.49
CA VAL A 135 4.15 -15.43 0.18
C VAL A 135 3.60 -14.70 1.40
N PHE A 136 2.28 -14.58 1.46
CA PHE A 136 1.55 -14.04 2.60
C PHE A 136 0.67 -15.13 3.18
N HIS A 137 0.76 -15.38 4.48
CA HIS A 137 -0.08 -16.35 5.16
C HIS A 137 -0.24 -16.02 6.65
N ASP A 138 -1.28 -16.52 7.27
CA ASP A 138 -1.54 -16.35 8.71
C ASP A 138 -1.52 -14.88 9.20
N ASN A 139 -1.71 -13.93 8.30
CA ASN A 139 -1.91 -12.52 8.64
C ASN A 139 -3.40 -12.26 8.95
N VAL A 140 -3.70 -11.19 9.68
CA VAL A 140 -5.09 -10.73 9.77
C VAL A 140 -5.54 -10.21 8.40
N ARG A 141 -4.66 -9.48 7.70
CA ARG A 141 -4.82 -8.99 6.33
C ARG A 141 -3.46 -9.07 5.61
N ASP A 142 -3.45 -9.40 4.34
CA ASP A 142 -2.20 -9.54 3.59
C ASP A 142 -1.70 -8.23 3.00
N LEU A 143 -2.53 -7.55 2.23
CA LEU A 143 -2.16 -6.34 1.48
C LEU A 143 -3.19 -5.24 1.69
N MET A 144 -2.71 -4.02 1.91
CA MET A 144 -3.47 -2.79 1.80
C MET A 144 -2.73 -1.82 0.90
N ILE A 145 -3.41 -1.23 -0.06
CA ILE A 145 -2.90 -0.11 -0.85
C ILE A 145 -3.86 1.06 -0.65
N GLU A 146 -3.34 2.14 -0.05
CA GLU A 146 -4.14 3.26 0.39
C GLU A 146 -3.80 4.52 -0.39
N VAL A 147 -4.85 5.20 -0.86
CA VAL A 147 -4.82 6.49 -1.54
C VAL A 147 -3.71 6.61 -2.60
N SER A 148 -3.75 5.70 -3.57
CA SER A 148 -2.75 5.62 -4.64
C SER A 148 -3.41 5.58 -6.01
N HIS A 149 -2.86 6.32 -6.97
CA HIS A 149 -3.38 6.39 -8.34
C HIS A 149 -2.85 5.29 -9.26
N GLY A 150 -1.80 4.57 -8.84
CA GLY A 150 -1.10 3.66 -9.73
C GLY A 150 -0.23 4.39 -10.78
N PRO A 151 0.25 3.67 -11.80
CA PRO A 151 0.13 2.22 -11.92
C PRO A 151 1.00 1.47 -10.90
N TYR A 152 0.57 0.29 -10.48
CA TYR A 152 1.39 -0.66 -9.73
C TYR A 152 1.09 -2.08 -10.19
N LEU A 153 2.03 -3.00 -9.97
CA LEU A 153 1.92 -4.39 -10.40
C LEU A 153 2.06 -5.34 -9.20
N VAL A 154 1.08 -6.20 -9.03
CA VAL A 154 1.04 -7.27 -8.03
C VAL A 154 1.02 -8.61 -8.79
N ASP A 155 2.15 -9.32 -8.84
CA ASP A 155 2.23 -10.50 -9.69
C ASP A 155 2.94 -11.69 -9.06
N ASN A 156 2.48 -12.90 -9.40
CA ASN A 156 3.09 -14.16 -8.98
C ASN A 156 3.19 -14.33 -7.44
N ASN A 157 2.28 -13.74 -6.69
CA ASN A 157 2.25 -13.88 -5.23
C ASN A 157 1.29 -15.00 -4.79
N VAL A 158 1.49 -15.47 -3.57
CA VAL A 158 0.54 -16.28 -2.84
C VAL A 158 -0.04 -15.45 -1.69
N PHE A 159 -1.37 -15.30 -1.67
CA PHE A 159 -2.12 -14.63 -0.62
C PHE A 159 -3.05 -15.65 0.06
N ALA A 160 -2.67 -16.11 1.25
CA ALA A 160 -3.35 -17.21 1.93
C ALA A 160 -4.06 -16.80 3.23
N SER A 161 -4.08 -15.52 3.57
CA SER A 161 -4.80 -15.03 4.75
C SER A 161 -6.28 -14.73 4.46
N PRO A 162 -7.14 -14.60 5.48
CA PRO A 162 -8.58 -14.39 5.29
C PRO A 162 -8.96 -13.14 4.51
N VAL A 163 -8.23 -12.04 4.67
CA VAL A 163 -8.38 -10.82 3.87
C VAL A 163 -7.13 -10.62 3.05
N MET A 164 -7.26 -10.83 1.74
CA MET A 164 -6.14 -10.68 0.80
C MET A 164 -5.81 -9.22 0.53
N PHE A 165 -6.83 -8.40 0.26
CA PHE A 165 -6.61 -7.06 -0.23
C PHE A 165 -7.64 -6.06 0.29
N GLN A 166 -7.19 -5.04 0.98
CA GLN A 166 -7.94 -3.82 1.19
C GLN A 166 -7.52 -2.79 0.14
N ASN A 167 -8.43 -2.51 -0.77
CA ASN A 167 -8.17 -1.64 -1.91
C ASN A 167 -8.76 -0.25 -1.69
N TRP A 168 -7.90 0.69 -1.34
CA TRP A 168 -8.21 2.11 -1.25
C TRP A 168 -7.44 2.88 -2.34
N SER A 169 -7.34 2.28 -3.51
CA SER A 169 -6.50 2.75 -4.61
C SER A 169 -7.18 2.55 -5.96
N GLN A 170 -6.48 2.88 -7.03
CA GLN A 170 -6.89 2.63 -8.41
C GLN A 170 -5.68 2.37 -9.30
N GLY A 171 -5.90 1.81 -10.50
CA GLY A 171 -4.87 1.63 -11.51
C GLY A 171 -3.89 0.48 -11.24
N GLY A 172 -4.26 -0.50 -10.43
CA GLY A 172 -3.47 -1.69 -10.16
C GLY A 172 -3.61 -2.78 -11.22
N ALA A 173 -2.56 -3.58 -11.42
CA ALA A 173 -2.63 -4.82 -12.19
C ALA A 173 -2.26 -6.01 -11.30
N PHE A 174 -3.15 -7.00 -11.24
CA PHE A 174 -2.98 -8.23 -10.48
C PHE A 174 -2.86 -9.38 -11.46
N VAL A 175 -1.70 -10.04 -11.50
CA VAL A 175 -1.36 -11.00 -12.56
C VAL A 175 -0.77 -12.28 -11.99
N ASN A 176 -1.30 -13.43 -12.36
CA ASN A 176 -0.75 -14.75 -11.99
C ASN A 176 -0.63 -14.96 -10.46
N ASN A 177 -1.49 -14.42 -9.64
CA ASN A 177 -1.47 -14.66 -8.21
C ASN A 177 -2.34 -15.87 -7.83
N LEU A 178 -1.99 -16.55 -6.74
CA LEU A 178 -2.89 -17.42 -6.01
C LEU A 178 -3.54 -16.62 -4.88
N ILE A 179 -4.86 -16.54 -4.88
CA ILE A 179 -5.65 -15.70 -3.98
C ILE A 179 -6.66 -16.57 -3.23
N CYS A 180 -6.47 -16.68 -1.92
CA CYS A 180 -7.35 -17.48 -1.05
C CYS A 180 -8.28 -16.61 -0.18
N GLY A 181 -7.95 -15.34 0.02
CA GLY A 181 -8.69 -14.42 0.88
C GLY A 181 -9.68 -13.51 0.15
N GLY A 182 -10.45 -12.77 0.92
CA GLY A 182 -11.41 -11.78 0.43
C GLY A 182 -10.76 -10.48 -0.04
N ILE A 183 -11.50 -9.73 -0.86
CA ILE A 183 -11.13 -8.40 -1.35
C ILE A 183 -12.14 -7.39 -0.83
N GLU A 184 -11.65 -6.24 -0.40
CA GLU A 184 -12.44 -5.16 0.19
C GLU A 184 -12.12 -3.83 -0.52
N PRO A 185 -12.89 -3.44 -1.55
CA PRO A 185 -12.70 -2.17 -2.24
C PRO A 185 -13.33 -1.00 -1.49
N HIS A 186 -12.64 0.15 -1.52
CA HIS A 186 -13.09 1.40 -0.94
C HIS A 186 -12.81 2.57 -1.87
N THR A 187 -13.63 3.60 -1.79
CA THR A 187 -13.40 4.89 -2.42
C THR A 187 -12.94 5.92 -1.40
N ILE A 188 -12.08 6.86 -1.80
CA ILE A 188 -11.54 7.90 -0.91
C ILE A 188 -11.74 9.27 -1.56
N PRO A 189 -12.97 9.77 -1.64
CA PRO A 189 -13.28 11.02 -2.34
C PRO A 189 -12.87 12.28 -1.57
N ASP A 190 -12.52 12.16 -0.31
CA ASP A 190 -12.18 13.27 0.57
C ASP A 190 -10.67 13.51 0.71
N ARG A 191 -9.85 12.61 0.14
CA ARG A 191 -8.39 12.71 0.19
C ARG A 191 -7.77 12.86 -1.19
N SER A 192 -7.21 14.03 -1.49
CA SER A 192 -6.35 14.22 -2.65
C SER A 192 -4.94 13.73 -2.36
N THR A 193 -4.35 13.01 -3.30
CA THR A 193 -2.96 12.56 -3.20
C THR A 193 -2.19 12.90 -4.47
N PRO A 194 -0.88 13.18 -4.38
CA PRO A 194 -0.05 13.41 -5.54
C PRO A 194 0.11 12.16 -6.39
N TYR A 195 0.22 12.36 -7.68
CA TYR A 195 0.76 11.38 -8.61
C TYR A 195 1.94 11.99 -9.37
N HIS A 196 2.85 11.15 -9.81
CA HIS A 196 4.17 11.55 -10.26
C HIS A 196 4.37 11.30 -11.75
N TYR A 197 5.26 12.06 -12.38
CA TYR A 197 5.76 11.68 -13.69
C TYR A 197 6.47 10.33 -13.60
N PRO A 198 6.35 9.47 -14.62
CA PRO A 198 6.93 8.13 -14.58
C PRO A 198 8.39 8.12 -14.16
N HIS A 199 8.72 7.22 -13.23
CA HIS A 199 10.09 6.99 -12.75
C HIS A 199 10.78 8.18 -12.07
N THR A 200 9.99 9.12 -11.55
CA THR A 200 10.50 10.31 -10.85
C THR A 200 9.75 10.55 -9.53
N THR A 201 10.26 11.44 -8.70
CA THR A 201 9.56 12.02 -7.55
C THR A 201 8.84 13.33 -7.89
N GLU A 202 8.87 13.73 -9.16
CA GLU A 202 8.28 14.97 -9.64
C GLU A 202 6.76 14.85 -9.71
N VAL A 203 6.07 15.76 -9.06
CA VAL A 203 4.61 15.75 -8.98
C VAL A 203 4.02 16.18 -10.32
N ALA A 204 3.26 15.30 -10.96
CA ALA A 204 2.53 15.58 -12.19
C ALA A 204 1.15 16.18 -11.93
N GLY A 205 0.56 15.86 -10.79
CA GLY A 205 -0.74 16.38 -10.39
C GLY A 205 -1.17 15.86 -9.03
N CYS A 206 -2.38 16.23 -8.64
CA CYS A 206 -2.98 15.83 -7.37
C CYS A 206 -4.49 15.64 -7.58
N ALA A 207 -5.02 14.49 -7.17
CA ALA A 207 -6.43 14.18 -7.31
C ALA A 207 -6.90 13.23 -6.21
N VAL A 208 -8.21 13.12 -6.05
CA VAL A 208 -8.84 12.11 -5.19
C VAL A 208 -8.78 10.73 -5.84
N VAL A 209 -8.83 9.68 -5.04
CA VAL A 209 -8.91 8.30 -5.52
C VAL A 209 -10.38 7.88 -5.54
N SER A 210 -10.90 7.67 -6.73
CA SER A 210 -12.29 7.25 -6.95
C SER A 210 -12.48 5.74 -6.98
N GLY A 211 -11.37 4.99 -7.02
CA GLY A 211 -11.37 3.55 -7.22
C GLY A 211 -11.59 3.13 -8.66
N GLY A 212 -11.31 1.87 -8.96
CA GLY A 212 -11.47 1.28 -10.30
C GLY A 212 -10.18 1.28 -11.11
N ASP A 213 -10.32 0.88 -12.37
CA ASP A 213 -9.20 0.67 -13.32
C ASP A 213 -8.20 -0.41 -12.87
N GLU A 214 -8.63 -1.35 -12.02
CA GLU A 214 -7.83 -2.54 -11.72
C GLU A 214 -7.95 -3.56 -12.84
N ARG A 215 -6.83 -4.23 -13.11
CA ARG A 215 -6.74 -5.30 -14.11
C ARG A 215 -6.40 -6.61 -13.44
N TRP A 216 -7.27 -7.60 -13.60
CA TRP A 216 -7.12 -8.93 -13.02
C TRP A 216 -6.92 -9.94 -14.13
N LEU A 217 -5.69 -10.44 -14.24
CA LEU A 217 -5.29 -11.31 -15.34
C LEU A 217 -4.68 -12.61 -14.81
N ASN A 218 -5.20 -13.75 -15.23
CA ASN A 218 -4.60 -15.06 -14.97
C ASN A 218 -4.44 -15.41 -13.49
N ASN A 219 -5.24 -14.83 -12.59
CA ASN A 219 -5.19 -15.19 -11.18
C ASN A 219 -5.99 -16.46 -10.91
N MET A 220 -5.53 -17.22 -9.94
CA MET A 220 -6.27 -18.36 -9.40
C MET A 220 -6.93 -17.94 -8.08
N PHE A 221 -8.25 -18.01 -8.01
CA PHE A 221 -9.02 -17.79 -6.80
C PHE A 221 -9.36 -19.13 -6.19
N ALA A 222 -8.76 -19.43 -5.03
CA ALA A 222 -9.00 -20.65 -4.27
C ALA A 222 -9.87 -20.33 -3.05
N PRO A 223 -11.10 -20.88 -2.95
CA PRO A 223 -11.96 -20.59 -1.83
C PRO A 223 -11.38 -21.14 -0.53
N GLN A 224 -11.40 -20.34 0.52
CA GLN A 224 -11.09 -20.79 1.87
C GLN A 224 -12.25 -21.65 2.42
N PRO A 225 -11.97 -22.63 3.27
CA PRO A 225 -13.01 -23.41 3.94
C PRO A 225 -13.95 -22.57 4.81
N VAL A 226 -13.44 -21.44 5.29
CA VAL A 226 -14.20 -20.47 6.10
C VAL A 226 -14.34 -19.19 5.31
N LYS A 227 -15.57 -18.72 5.14
CA LYS A 227 -15.85 -17.44 4.49
C LYS A 227 -15.12 -16.32 5.26
N PRO A 228 -14.44 -15.39 4.58
CA PRO A 228 -13.81 -14.27 5.27
C PRO A 228 -14.86 -13.45 6.04
N THR A 229 -14.46 -12.93 7.17
CA THR A 229 -15.32 -12.05 7.98
C THR A 229 -15.47 -10.66 7.39
N VAL A 230 -14.55 -10.29 6.51
CA VAL A 230 -14.48 -8.99 5.83
C VAL A 230 -14.10 -9.25 4.36
N GLY A 231 -14.67 -8.48 3.46
CA GLY A 231 -14.42 -8.58 2.03
C GLY A 231 -15.23 -9.70 1.35
N GLU A 232 -15.05 -9.84 0.07
CA GLU A 232 -15.74 -10.81 -0.77
C GLU A 232 -14.76 -11.69 -1.53
N TYR A 233 -15.22 -12.90 -1.91
CA TYR A 233 -14.41 -13.83 -2.66
C TYR A 233 -14.31 -13.47 -4.14
N GLY A 234 -13.12 -13.72 -4.68
CA GLY A 234 -12.86 -13.48 -6.10
C GLY A 234 -13.07 -12.01 -6.45
N LEU A 235 -13.71 -11.75 -7.57
CA LEU A 235 -13.98 -10.39 -8.04
C LEU A 235 -15.42 -9.92 -7.75
N SER A 236 -16.18 -10.63 -6.94
CA SER A 236 -17.57 -10.24 -6.62
C SER A 236 -17.65 -8.88 -5.93
N ALA A 237 -16.61 -8.49 -5.21
CA ALA A 237 -16.50 -7.17 -4.60
C ALA A 237 -16.54 -5.99 -5.60
N TYR A 238 -16.32 -6.27 -6.89
CA TYR A 238 -16.39 -5.27 -7.97
C TYR A 238 -17.65 -5.42 -8.84
N SER A 239 -18.62 -6.18 -8.41
CA SER A 239 -19.81 -6.47 -9.21
C SER A 239 -20.71 -5.24 -9.47
N ASP A 240 -20.55 -4.20 -8.68
CA ASP A 240 -21.26 -2.93 -8.82
C ASP A 240 -20.46 -1.84 -9.56
N CYS A 241 -19.34 -2.21 -10.18
CA CYS A 241 -18.57 -1.27 -10.99
C CYS A 241 -19.42 -0.65 -12.10
N PRO A 242 -19.27 0.65 -12.37
CA PRO A 242 -20.03 1.31 -13.43
C PRO A 242 -19.73 0.69 -14.79
N MET A 243 -20.78 0.40 -15.57
CA MET A 243 -20.68 -0.24 -16.88
C MET A 243 -20.36 0.74 -18.01
N SER A 244 -20.40 2.04 -17.72
CA SER A 244 -20.10 3.10 -18.69
C SER A 244 -19.48 4.32 -18.03
N MET A 245 -18.81 5.14 -18.85
CA MET A 245 -18.25 6.43 -18.39
C MET A 245 -19.38 7.35 -17.87
N HIS A 246 -20.56 7.29 -18.48
CA HIS A 246 -21.71 8.09 -18.03
C HIS A 246 -22.12 7.69 -16.61
N GLU A 247 -22.32 6.42 -16.36
CA GLU A 247 -22.67 5.91 -15.02
C GLU A 247 -21.59 6.23 -13.98
N TYR A 248 -20.32 6.10 -14.36
CA TYR A 248 -19.20 6.48 -13.50
C TYR A 248 -19.28 7.96 -13.09
N LEU A 249 -19.49 8.86 -14.04
CA LEU A 249 -19.59 10.29 -13.78
C LEU A 249 -20.83 10.66 -12.94
N GLU A 250 -21.95 9.97 -13.16
CA GLU A 250 -23.16 10.14 -12.35
C GLU A 250 -22.93 9.75 -10.89
N ARG A 251 -22.28 8.60 -10.65
CA ARG A 251 -21.90 8.17 -9.30
C ARG A 251 -20.97 9.17 -8.62
N GLN A 252 -20.00 9.70 -9.35
CA GLN A 252 -19.06 10.71 -8.81
C GLN A 252 -19.76 12.03 -8.43
N ARG A 253 -20.76 12.43 -9.16
CA ARG A 253 -21.56 13.64 -8.85
C ARG A 253 -22.46 13.46 -7.64
N ALA A 254 -22.88 12.23 -7.36
CA ALA A 254 -23.74 11.89 -6.23
C ALA A 254 -22.98 11.75 -4.90
N MET A 255 -21.65 11.64 -4.93
CA MET A 255 -20.76 11.60 -3.77
C MET A 255 -20.40 13.02 -3.29
#